data_50fdc7f092bfe54fe7cf9b983b3bd419
#
_entry.id   50fdc7f092bfe54fe7cf9b983b3bd419
#
_cell.length_a   1.000
_cell.length_b   1.000
_cell.length_c   1.000
_cell.angle_alpha   90.00
_cell.angle_beta   90.00
_cell.angle_gamma   90.00
#
_symmetry.space_group_name_H-M   'P 1'
#
loop_
_entity.id
_entity.type
_entity.pdbx_description
1 polymer ?
#
loop_
_entity_poly.entity_id
_entity_poly.type
_entity_poly.pdbx_seq_one_letter_code
_entity_poly.pdbx_strand_id
1 'polypeptide(L)'
;MFEDLKILSDASALARYSAKRQQVIAENVANANTPGYVARDLAPFQSVYKESDPAKAITEMRPIDSPTAAEPSPNGNTVSLQAELMRGAQNEGRHETAVAIYRKAMDILKMSLGR
;
A
#
# COMPACT_ATOMS: atom_id res chain seq x y z
N MET A 1 -25.82 -6.64 6.66
CA MET A 1 -24.94 -6.24 7.78
C MET A 1 -23.59 -6.92 7.74
N PHE A 2 -23.51 -8.23 7.54
CA PHE A 2 -22.23 -8.93 7.41
C PHE A 2 -21.41 -8.44 6.21
N GLU A 3 -22.08 -8.13 5.11
CA GLU A 3 -21.40 -7.60 3.92
C GLU A 3 -20.79 -6.23 4.20
N ASP A 4 -21.47 -5.39 4.97
CA ASP A 4 -20.96 -4.06 5.34
C ASP A 4 -19.73 -4.18 6.24
N LEU A 5 -19.74 -5.15 7.16
CA LEU A 5 -18.59 -5.43 8.03
C LEU A 5 -17.40 -5.92 7.21
N LYS A 6 -17.66 -6.74 6.19
CA LYS A 6 -16.60 -7.22 5.31
C LYS A 6 -16.00 -6.07 4.50
N ILE A 7 -16.84 -5.18 3.98
CA ILE A 7 -16.38 -4.00 3.25
C ILE A 7 -15.51 -3.11 4.14
N LEU A 8 -15.92 -2.90 5.38
CA LEU A 8 -15.13 -2.14 6.35
C LEU A 8 -13.76 -2.78 6.58
N SER A 9 -13.74 -4.09 6.78
CA SER A 9 -12.50 -4.83 6.99
C SER A 9 -11.58 -4.76 5.77
N ASP A 10 -12.15 -4.96 4.58
CA ASP A 10 -11.38 -4.91 3.34
C ASP A 10 -10.83 -3.52 3.07
N ALA A 11 -11.65 -2.49 3.27
CA ALA A 11 -11.21 -1.10 3.08
C ALA A 11 -10.13 -0.72 4.09
N SER A 12 -10.27 -1.15 5.33
CA SER A 12 -9.26 -0.91 6.36
C SER A 12 -7.95 -1.58 6.00
N ALA A 13 -7.99 -2.83 5.54
CA ALA A 13 -6.80 -3.56 5.13
C ALA A 13 -6.11 -2.87 3.94
N LEU A 14 -6.87 -2.44 2.95
CA LEU A 14 -6.31 -1.74 1.79
C LEU A 14 -5.69 -0.40 2.19
N ALA A 15 -6.35 0.34 3.10
CA ALA A 15 -5.79 1.60 3.59
C ALA A 15 -4.46 1.38 4.31
N ARG A 16 -4.37 0.35 5.15
CA ARG A 16 -3.13 0.00 5.86
C ARG A 16 -2.03 -0.43 4.90
N TYR A 17 -2.37 -1.24 3.91
CA TYR A 17 -1.43 -1.66 2.88
C TYR A 17 -0.89 -0.47 2.10
N SER A 18 -1.78 0.42 1.66
CA SER A 18 -1.40 1.61 0.91
C SER A 18 -0.51 2.54 1.72
N ALA A 19 -0.80 2.72 3.00
CA ALA A 19 0.02 3.54 3.90
C ALA A 19 1.42 2.95 4.03
N LYS A 20 1.52 1.64 4.20
CA LYS A 20 2.81 0.96 4.32
C LYS A 20 3.59 1.03 3.00
N ARG A 21 2.90 0.86 1.89
CA ARG A 21 3.52 0.96 0.56
C ARG A 21 4.06 2.36 0.31
N GLN A 22 3.32 3.39 0.72
CA GLN A 22 3.76 4.78 0.60
C GLN A 22 5.08 5.00 1.34
N GLN A 23 5.22 4.38 2.50
CA GLN A 23 6.45 4.45 3.29
C GLN A 23 7.63 3.82 2.54
N VAL A 24 7.41 2.69 1.89
CA VAL A 24 8.44 2.02 1.08
C VAL A 24 8.84 2.90 -0.11
N ILE A 25 7.86 3.50 -0.77
CA ILE A 25 8.10 4.41 -1.89
C ILE A 25 8.94 5.61 -1.42
N ALA A 26 8.60 6.18 -0.27
CA ALA A 26 9.34 7.28 0.31
C ALA A 26 10.79 6.91 0.61
N GLU A 27 11.02 5.69 1.10
CA GLU A 27 12.38 5.18 1.34
C GLU A 27 13.16 5.06 0.03
N ASN A 28 12.51 4.57 -1.04
CA ASN A 28 13.16 4.51 -2.35
C ASN A 28 13.56 5.91 -2.83
N VAL A 29 12.66 6.88 -2.72
CA VAL A 29 12.93 8.26 -3.13
C VAL A 29 14.09 8.85 -2.32
N ALA A 30 14.07 8.64 -1.01
CA ALA A 30 15.12 9.14 -0.13
C ALA A 30 16.49 8.54 -0.46
N ASN A 31 16.52 7.34 -1.00
CA ASN A 31 17.75 6.61 -1.33
C ASN A 31 18.06 6.60 -2.83
N ALA A 32 17.45 7.50 -3.60
CA ALA A 32 17.64 7.54 -5.05
C ALA A 32 19.09 7.78 -5.47
N ASN A 33 19.88 8.40 -4.59
CA ASN A 33 21.30 8.68 -4.84
C ASN A 33 22.24 7.83 -3.96
N THR A 34 21.72 6.89 -3.21
CA THR A 34 22.54 6.03 -2.35
C THR A 34 23.20 4.94 -3.20
N PRO A 35 24.55 4.85 -3.20
CA PRO A 35 25.23 3.82 -3.99
C PRO A 35 24.79 2.41 -3.58
N GLY A 36 24.53 1.57 -4.58
CA GLY A 36 24.16 0.18 -4.35
C GLY A 36 22.77 -0.06 -3.81
N TYR A 37 21.97 0.97 -3.62
CA TYR A 37 20.60 0.81 -3.11
C TYR A 37 19.72 0.14 -4.16
N VAL A 38 18.98 -0.87 -3.75
CA VAL A 38 18.05 -1.60 -4.59
C VAL A 38 16.63 -1.17 -4.25
N ALA A 39 15.89 -0.69 -5.27
CA ALA A 39 14.50 -0.27 -5.09
C ALA A 39 13.65 -1.42 -4.55
N ARG A 40 12.77 -1.12 -3.61
CA ARG A 40 11.90 -2.11 -2.96
C ARG A 40 10.44 -1.77 -3.17
N ASP A 41 9.60 -2.78 -2.97
CA ASP A 41 8.14 -2.62 -3.01
C ASP A 41 7.55 -3.70 -2.09
N LEU A 42 6.25 -3.61 -1.86
CA LEU A 42 5.51 -4.66 -1.17
C LEU A 42 4.98 -5.66 -2.19
N ALA A 43 4.82 -6.91 -1.76
CA ALA A 43 4.09 -7.89 -2.57
C ALA A 43 2.67 -7.38 -2.83
N PRO A 44 2.01 -7.83 -3.92
CA PRO A 44 0.67 -7.33 -4.25
C PRO A 44 -0.33 -7.55 -3.11
N PHE A 45 -1.30 -6.64 -2.98
CA PHE A 45 -2.33 -6.72 -1.96
C PHE A 45 -3.08 -8.05 -2.00
N GLN A 46 -3.27 -8.62 -3.19
CA GLN A 46 -3.96 -9.90 -3.36
C GLN A 46 -3.30 -11.04 -2.58
N SER A 47 -1.98 -10.96 -2.36
CA SER A 47 -1.27 -12.00 -1.61
C SER A 47 -1.61 -11.97 -0.13
N VAL A 48 -1.95 -10.80 0.40
CA VAL A 48 -2.31 -10.60 1.83
C VAL A 48 -3.80 -10.72 2.06
N TYR A 49 -4.59 -10.37 1.06
CA TYR A 49 -6.05 -10.42 1.14
C TYR A 49 -6.58 -11.82 1.45
N LYS A 50 -5.84 -12.84 1.02
CA LYS A 50 -6.21 -14.25 1.22
C LYS A 50 -5.88 -14.77 2.62
N GLU A 51 -5.09 -14.01 3.39
CA GLU A 51 -4.72 -14.43 4.73
C GLU A 51 -5.92 -14.38 5.69
N SER A 52 -5.89 -15.21 6.72
CA SER A 52 -6.95 -15.24 7.71
C SER A 52 -7.02 -13.94 8.51
N ASP A 53 -5.89 -13.25 8.66
CA ASP A 53 -5.80 -11.97 9.34
C ASP A 53 -4.99 -11.00 8.47
N PRO A 54 -5.64 -10.33 7.50
CA PRO A 54 -4.93 -9.42 6.60
C PRO A 54 -4.22 -8.27 7.32
N ALA A 55 -4.80 -7.73 8.38
CA ALA A 55 -4.19 -6.63 9.11
C ALA A 55 -2.85 -7.04 9.72
N LYS A 56 -2.80 -8.22 10.32
CA LYS A 56 -1.57 -8.77 10.88
C LYS A 56 -0.55 -9.07 9.79
N ALA A 57 -0.99 -9.68 8.70
CA ALA A 57 -0.14 -9.99 7.56
C ALA A 57 0.51 -8.73 7.00
N ILE A 58 -0.25 -7.64 6.87
CA ILE A 58 0.28 -6.36 6.39
C ILE A 58 1.31 -5.80 7.38
N THR A 59 1.01 -5.85 8.67
CA THR A 59 1.92 -5.35 9.71
C THR A 59 3.28 -6.08 9.67
N GLU A 60 3.24 -7.38 9.44
CA GLU A 60 4.44 -8.24 9.41
C GLU A 60 5.13 -8.28 8.05
N MET A 61 4.52 -7.69 7.05
CA MET A 61 5.01 -7.69 5.68
C MET A 61 6.36 -6.99 5.57
N ARG A 62 7.29 -7.62 4.85
CA ARG A 62 8.61 -7.03 4.59
C ARG A 62 8.71 -6.64 3.13
N PRO A 63 9.32 -5.48 2.83
CA PRO A 63 9.55 -5.11 1.44
C PRO A 63 10.44 -6.14 0.73
N ILE A 64 10.16 -6.33 -0.56
CA ILE A 64 10.94 -7.19 -1.44
C ILE A 64 11.58 -6.31 -2.51
N ASP A 65 12.54 -6.85 -3.23
CA ASP A 65 13.12 -6.14 -4.37
C ASP A 65 12.03 -5.84 -5.38
N SER A 66 12.00 -4.60 -5.85
CA SER A 66 10.95 -4.17 -6.76
C SER A 66 11.04 -4.92 -8.09
N PRO A 67 9.97 -5.60 -8.53
CA PRO A 67 9.98 -6.28 -9.84
C PRO A 67 10.05 -5.29 -11.01
N THR A 68 9.81 -4.01 -10.77
CA THR A 68 9.88 -2.96 -11.79
C THR A 68 11.06 -2.02 -11.55
N ALA A 69 12.08 -2.50 -10.85
CA ALA A 69 13.28 -1.70 -10.61
C ALA A 69 13.96 -1.33 -11.93
N ALA A 70 14.58 -0.15 -11.95
CA ALA A 70 15.32 0.30 -13.10
C ALA A 70 16.63 -0.49 -13.27
N GLU A 71 17.20 -0.42 -14.45
CA GLU A 71 18.57 -0.90 -14.68
C GLU A 71 19.51 -0.18 -13.72
N PRO A 72 20.49 -0.90 -13.13
CA PRO A 72 21.43 -0.25 -12.22
C PRO A 72 22.16 0.91 -12.88
N SER A 73 22.23 2.04 -12.19
CA SER A 73 23.10 3.14 -12.59
C SER A 73 24.57 2.77 -12.32
N PRO A 74 25.53 3.58 -12.77
CA PRO A 74 26.95 3.26 -12.57
C PRO A 74 27.35 2.97 -11.11
N ASN A 75 26.62 3.56 -10.14
CA ASN A 75 26.86 3.32 -8.72
C ASN A 75 26.07 2.13 -8.16
N GLY A 76 25.36 1.37 -9.00
CA GLY A 76 24.58 0.21 -8.59
C GLY A 76 23.18 0.51 -8.09
N ASN A 77 22.75 1.78 -8.08
CA ASN A 77 21.41 2.17 -7.63
C ASN A 77 20.37 1.79 -8.68
N THR A 78 19.25 1.15 -8.24
CA THR A 78 18.19 0.71 -9.16
C THR A 78 16.91 1.52 -9.00
N VAL A 79 16.92 2.65 -8.28
CA VAL A 79 15.74 3.50 -8.12
C VAL A 79 15.52 4.32 -9.36
N SER A 80 14.29 4.29 -9.90
CA SER A 80 13.84 5.23 -10.91
C SER A 80 12.97 6.27 -10.21
N LEU A 81 13.46 7.48 -10.03
CA LEU A 81 12.73 8.53 -9.33
C LEU A 81 11.39 8.81 -10.00
N GLN A 82 11.37 8.86 -11.32
CA GLN A 82 10.14 9.09 -12.07
C GLN A 82 9.11 7.99 -11.81
N ALA A 83 9.54 6.73 -11.85
CA ALA A 83 8.65 5.60 -11.59
C ALA A 83 8.13 5.62 -10.15
N GLU A 84 8.97 5.98 -9.19
CA GLU A 84 8.56 6.06 -7.78
C GLU A 84 7.54 7.18 -7.56
N LEU A 85 7.73 8.34 -8.20
CA LEU A 85 6.78 9.44 -8.09
C LEU A 85 5.42 9.06 -8.69
N MET A 86 5.40 8.37 -9.83
CA MET A 86 4.16 7.88 -10.43
C MET A 86 3.48 6.84 -9.54
N ARG A 87 4.27 5.91 -9.02
CA ARG A 87 3.75 4.86 -8.12
C ARG A 87 3.20 5.49 -6.85
N GLY A 88 3.87 6.50 -6.32
CA GLY A 88 3.43 7.22 -5.14
C GLY A 88 2.09 7.90 -5.36
N ALA A 89 1.92 8.57 -6.50
CA ALA A 89 0.65 9.24 -6.83
C ALA A 89 -0.49 8.24 -6.98
N GLN A 90 -0.27 7.13 -7.67
CA GLN A 90 -1.27 6.07 -7.84
C GLN A 90 -1.65 5.45 -6.49
N ASN A 91 -0.65 5.18 -5.66
CA ASN A 91 -0.87 4.57 -4.35
C ASN A 91 -1.64 5.52 -3.42
N GLU A 92 -1.34 6.81 -3.47
CA GLU A 92 -2.08 7.79 -2.69
C GLU A 92 -3.55 7.82 -3.10
N GLY A 93 -3.83 7.78 -4.40
CA GLY A 93 -5.19 7.69 -4.91
C GLY A 93 -5.94 6.45 -4.39
N ARG A 94 -5.26 5.32 -4.34
CA ARG A 94 -5.84 4.08 -3.79
C ARG A 94 -6.12 4.22 -2.29
N HIS A 95 -5.21 4.85 -1.57
CA HIS A 95 -5.38 5.08 -0.14
C HIS A 95 -6.60 5.97 0.12
N GLU A 96 -6.74 7.06 -0.61
CA GLU A 96 -7.89 7.96 -0.49
C GLU A 96 -9.19 7.25 -0.80
N THR A 97 -9.20 6.42 -1.85
CA THR A 97 -10.37 5.62 -2.21
C THR A 97 -10.74 4.65 -1.08
N ALA A 98 -9.77 3.96 -0.51
CA ALA A 98 -10.00 3.02 0.59
C ALA A 98 -10.59 3.73 1.80
N VAL A 99 -10.05 4.89 2.16
CA VAL A 99 -10.56 5.70 3.28
C VAL A 99 -11.98 6.17 3.01
N ALA A 100 -12.28 6.59 1.78
CA ALA A 100 -13.62 7.03 1.40
C ALA A 100 -14.64 5.88 1.50
N ILE A 101 -14.26 4.69 1.04
CA ILE A 101 -15.11 3.49 1.14
C ILE A 101 -15.34 3.15 2.62
N TYR A 102 -14.30 3.20 3.43
CA TYR A 102 -14.40 2.93 4.86
C TYR A 102 -15.41 3.88 5.53
N ARG A 103 -15.31 5.17 5.25
CA ARG A 103 -16.22 6.17 5.81
C ARG A 103 -17.67 5.93 5.38
N LYS A 104 -17.86 5.62 4.10
CA LYS A 104 -19.22 5.35 3.60
C LYS A 104 -19.81 4.11 4.23
N ALA A 105 -19.05 3.05 4.36
CA ALA A 105 -19.51 1.83 5.00
C ALA A 105 -19.83 2.07 6.47
N MET A 106 -19.04 2.89 7.16
CA MET A 106 -19.29 3.26 8.53
C MET A 106 -20.58 4.07 8.67
N ASP A 107 -20.82 5.02 7.76
CA ASP A 107 -22.05 5.80 7.75
C ASP A 107 -23.29 4.92 7.54
N ILE A 108 -23.20 3.96 6.63
CA ILE A 108 -24.28 3.00 6.37
C ILE A 108 -24.57 2.17 7.62
N LEU A 109 -23.54 1.70 8.31
CA LEU A 109 -23.71 0.95 9.54
C LEU A 109 -24.39 1.79 10.63
N LYS A 110 -23.97 3.04 10.78
CA LYS A 110 -24.60 3.96 11.75
C LYS A 110 -26.07 4.17 11.43
N MET A 111 -26.40 4.35 10.17
CA MET A 111 -27.79 4.49 9.74
C MET A 111 -28.60 3.22 10.02
N SER A 112 -28.01 2.05 9.77
CA SER A 112 -28.66 0.77 10.06
C SER A 112 -28.96 0.58 11.54
N LEU A 113 -28.13 1.16 12.39
CA LEU A 113 -28.32 1.09 13.85
C LEU A 113 -29.22 2.20 14.38
N GLY A 114 -29.80 3.00 13.49
CA GLY A 114 -30.73 4.06 13.88
C GLY A 114 -30.07 5.28 14.52
N ARG A 115 -28.83 5.55 14.17
CA ARG A 115 -28.06 6.62 14.81
C ARG A 115 -27.59 7.68 13.85
#